data_f8c9176bbdf0c68345b4076dc3ac2897
#
_entry.id   f8c9176bbdf0c68345b4076dc3ac2897
#
_cell.length_a   1.000
_cell.length_b   1.000
_cell.length_c   1.000
_cell.angle_alpha   90.00
_cell.angle_beta   90.00
_cell.angle_gamma   90.00
#
_symmetry.space_group_name_H-M   'P 1'
#
loop_
_entity.id
_entity.type
_entity.pdbx_description
1 polymer ?
#
loop_
_entity_poly.entity_id
_entity_poly.type
_entity_poly.pdbx_seq_one_letter_code
_entity_poly.pdbx_strand_id
1 'polypeptide(L)'
;RVPPCGIEQPQNINKCESSIKRNVTHKYLYLHRAQCPKIRRLRKGMVIHMLNVGKIEEGFVLDHIKAGKSLSIYEHLQLDKLDCTVAIIKNARSGKMGKKDILKVECDINMLDLDVLAFIDHNITVNVIKNGEIVEKKELVLPKQIKNVIKCRNPRCITSIEQGLPHVFVLSDEKKEIYRCKYCEEKYSSEN
;
A
#
# COMPACT_ATOMS: atom_id res chain seq x y z
N ARG A 1 25.82 -22.84 -26.31
CA ARG A 1 25.02 -24.08 -26.48
C ARG A 1 24.60 -24.52 -25.09
N VAL A 2 23.31 -24.46 -24.81
CA VAL A 2 22.66 -24.89 -23.55
C VAL A 2 22.17 -26.32 -23.79
N PRO A 3 22.41 -27.31 -22.90
CA PRO A 3 21.92 -28.66 -23.07
C PRO A 3 20.40 -28.74 -22.77
N PRO A 4 19.68 -29.71 -23.37
CA PRO A 4 18.24 -29.85 -23.22
C PRO A 4 17.88 -30.43 -21.85
N CYS A 5 16.83 -29.90 -21.28
CA CYS A 5 16.27 -30.29 -19.98
C CYS A 5 15.57 -31.67 -20.12
N GLY A 6 16.11 -32.68 -19.46
CA GLY A 6 15.57 -34.04 -19.42
C GLY A 6 14.24 -34.09 -18.68
N ILE A 7 13.35 -34.93 -19.19
CA ILE A 7 12.03 -35.23 -18.61
C ILE A 7 12.25 -36.19 -17.44
N GLU A 8 12.17 -35.73 -16.20
CA GLU A 8 12.05 -36.57 -15.03
C GLU A 8 10.67 -36.46 -14.37
N GLN A 9 10.17 -37.62 -13.93
CA GLN A 9 8.82 -37.89 -13.43
C GLN A 9 8.54 -37.23 -12.06
N PRO A 10 7.27 -37.13 -11.63
CA PRO A 10 6.83 -36.25 -10.57
C PRO A 10 7.01 -36.86 -9.17
N GLN A 11 8.20 -36.75 -8.61
CA GLN A 11 8.46 -37.03 -7.19
C GLN A 11 9.25 -35.85 -6.60
N ASN A 12 8.63 -34.76 -6.27
CA ASN A 12 9.12 -33.79 -5.27
C ASN A 12 8.23 -32.54 -5.14
N ILE A 13 6.99 -32.76 -4.71
CA ILE A 13 6.12 -31.66 -4.26
C ILE A 13 6.59 -31.15 -2.88
N ASN A 14 7.33 -31.96 -2.12
CA ASN A 14 7.76 -31.64 -0.75
C ASN A 14 9.00 -30.77 -0.62
N LYS A 15 9.67 -30.41 -1.72
CA LYS A 15 10.88 -29.57 -1.66
C LYS A 15 10.61 -28.05 -1.70
N CYS A 16 9.38 -27.66 -2.06
CA CYS A 16 9.03 -26.24 -2.07
C CYS A 16 8.58 -25.71 -0.69
N GLU A 17 8.11 -26.60 0.19
CA GLU A 17 7.70 -26.21 1.54
C GLU A 17 8.86 -26.04 2.53
N SER A 18 10.00 -26.65 2.30
CA SER A 18 11.14 -26.58 3.22
C SER A 18 12.00 -25.32 3.09
N SER A 19 11.88 -24.58 1.99
CA SER A 19 12.64 -23.31 1.79
C SER A 19 11.93 -22.09 2.39
N ILE A 20 10.68 -22.20 2.79
CA ILE A 20 9.89 -21.09 3.33
C ILE A 20 10.10 -20.92 4.86
N LYS A 21 10.70 -21.91 5.54
CA LYS A 21 10.77 -21.93 7.01
C LYS A 21 12.03 -21.33 7.63
N ARG A 22 12.93 -20.70 6.89
CA ARG A 22 14.13 -20.08 7.46
C ARG A 22 14.30 -18.66 6.98
N ASN A 23 14.01 -17.71 7.82
CA ASN A 23 14.15 -16.25 7.77
C ASN A 23 12.85 -15.46 7.57
N VAL A 24 11.91 -15.60 8.49
CA VAL A 24 10.82 -14.64 8.61
C VAL A 24 10.88 -14.01 10.00
N THR A 25 11.73 -13.00 10.15
CA THR A 25 11.67 -12.01 11.23
C THR A 25 10.94 -10.74 10.83
N HIS A 26 10.32 -10.70 9.65
CA HIS A 26 9.46 -9.61 9.23
C HIS A 26 8.08 -10.14 8.84
N LYS A 27 7.05 -9.63 9.49
CA LYS A 27 5.63 -9.96 9.37
C LYS A 27 4.98 -9.51 8.03
N TYR A 28 5.67 -9.65 6.88
CA TYR A 28 5.15 -9.20 5.60
C TYR A 28 4.88 -10.37 4.66
N LEU A 29 3.66 -10.52 4.23
CA LEU A 29 3.29 -11.44 3.15
C LEU A 29 3.15 -10.66 1.85
N TYR A 30 4.20 -10.68 1.03
CA TYR A 30 4.18 -10.15 -0.33
C TYR A 30 3.60 -11.17 -1.29
N LEU A 31 2.50 -10.83 -1.93
CA LEU A 31 1.89 -11.65 -2.94
C LEU A 31 2.05 -11.03 -4.34
N HIS A 32 3.16 -11.34 -4.97
CA HIS A 32 3.40 -11.01 -6.37
C HIS A 32 2.71 -12.03 -7.27
N ARG A 33 1.65 -11.63 -7.99
CA ARG A 33 0.93 -12.48 -8.95
C ARG A 33 1.51 -12.41 -10.37
N ALA A 34 2.64 -11.75 -10.56
CA ALA A 34 3.27 -11.63 -11.86
C ALA A 34 4.43 -12.62 -11.98
N GLN A 35 4.36 -13.52 -12.95
CA GLN A 35 5.44 -14.37 -13.46
C GLN A 35 5.66 -15.74 -12.80
N CYS A 36 4.61 -16.54 -12.68
CA CYS A 36 4.81 -17.99 -12.73
C CYS A 36 4.25 -18.53 -14.07
N PRO A 37 5.08 -18.87 -15.06
CA PRO A 37 4.60 -19.31 -16.37
C PRO A 37 3.94 -20.69 -16.37
N LYS A 38 3.98 -21.42 -15.26
CA LYS A 38 3.44 -22.79 -15.14
C LYS A 38 1.94 -22.90 -14.81
N ILE A 39 1.21 -21.79 -14.58
CA ILE A 39 -0.21 -21.85 -14.19
C ILE A 39 -1.17 -21.83 -15.40
N ARG A 40 -0.66 -21.78 -16.65
CA ARG A 40 -1.51 -21.61 -17.84
C ARG A 40 -2.17 -22.87 -18.40
N ARG A 41 -1.95 -24.04 -17.82
CA ARG A 41 -2.54 -25.29 -18.32
C ARG A 41 -3.08 -26.18 -17.21
N LEU A 42 -4.17 -25.74 -16.58
CA LEU A 42 -4.92 -26.59 -15.64
C LEU A 42 -6.23 -27.07 -16.29
N ARG A 43 -6.33 -28.38 -16.46
CA ARG A 43 -7.52 -29.06 -16.97
C ARG A 43 -8.72 -28.82 -16.05
N LYS A 44 -9.94 -28.82 -16.66
CA LYS A 44 -11.23 -28.82 -15.92
C LYS A 44 -11.17 -29.80 -14.74
N GLY A 45 -11.33 -29.31 -13.52
CA GLY A 45 -11.41 -30.13 -12.31
C GLY A 45 -10.38 -29.81 -11.21
N MET A 46 -9.44 -28.90 -11.43
CA MET A 46 -8.48 -28.52 -10.39
C MET A 46 -9.03 -27.40 -9.51
N VAL A 47 -9.16 -27.69 -8.22
CA VAL A 47 -9.49 -26.70 -7.21
C VAL A 47 -8.44 -25.60 -7.27
N ILE A 48 -8.81 -24.45 -7.80
CA ILE A 48 -7.98 -23.26 -7.73
C ILE A 48 -7.96 -22.88 -6.24
N HIS A 49 -6.86 -23.18 -5.55
CA HIS A 49 -6.63 -22.57 -4.24
C HIS A 49 -6.61 -21.06 -4.45
N MET A 50 -7.74 -20.44 -4.21
CA MET A 50 -7.81 -18.99 -4.15
C MET A 50 -6.95 -18.55 -2.98
N LEU A 51 -6.13 -17.56 -3.24
CA LEU A 51 -5.33 -16.90 -2.22
C LEU A 51 -6.29 -16.35 -1.16
N ASN A 52 -6.40 -17.05 -0.05
CA ASN A 52 -7.23 -16.63 1.05
C ASN A 52 -6.37 -15.76 1.99
N VAL A 53 -6.38 -14.47 1.76
CA VAL A 53 -5.89 -13.52 2.76
C VAL A 53 -6.98 -13.46 3.82
N GLY A 54 -6.68 -13.93 5.03
CA GLY A 54 -7.63 -14.07 6.13
C GLY A 54 -8.56 -12.87 6.30
N LYS A 55 -9.73 -13.12 6.87
CA LYS A 55 -10.61 -12.03 7.30
C LYS A 55 -9.91 -11.29 8.44
N ILE A 56 -10.02 -9.98 8.43
CA ILE A 56 -9.62 -9.12 9.54
C ILE A 56 -10.78 -9.11 10.51
N GLU A 57 -10.53 -9.32 11.80
CA GLU A 57 -11.54 -9.19 12.84
C GLU A 57 -11.69 -7.74 13.29
N GLU A 58 -10.58 -7.07 13.56
CA GLU A 58 -10.53 -5.65 13.87
C GLU A 58 -9.42 -4.96 13.08
N GLY A 59 -9.74 -3.82 12.48
CA GLY A 59 -8.77 -3.06 11.73
C GLY A 59 -9.38 -2.28 10.57
N PHE A 60 -8.59 -2.06 9.54
CA PHE A 60 -9.05 -1.34 8.36
C PHE A 60 -8.49 -1.90 7.06
N VAL A 61 -9.22 -1.65 5.99
CA VAL A 61 -8.83 -2.02 4.63
C VAL A 61 -8.83 -0.78 3.76
N LEU A 62 -7.66 -0.46 3.20
CA LEU A 62 -7.49 0.55 2.18
C LEU A 62 -7.75 -0.10 0.82
N ASP A 63 -8.81 0.31 0.17
CA ASP A 63 -9.22 -0.19 -1.13
C ASP A 63 -9.11 0.89 -2.21
N HIS A 64 -9.11 0.50 -3.47
CA HIS A 64 -8.97 1.39 -4.62
C HIS A 64 -7.61 2.08 -4.73
N ILE A 65 -6.58 1.55 -4.08
CA ILE A 65 -5.22 2.06 -4.25
C ILE A 65 -4.78 1.85 -5.71
N LYS A 66 -4.22 2.87 -6.31
CA LYS A 66 -3.65 2.81 -7.65
C LYS A 66 -2.53 1.76 -7.71
N ALA A 67 -2.59 0.86 -8.71
CA ALA A 67 -1.64 -0.24 -8.82
C ALA A 67 -0.18 0.24 -8.78
N GLY A 68 0.60 -0.35 -7.87
CA GLY A 68 2.00 -0.01 -7.65
C GLY A 68 2.26 0.98 -6.51
N LYS A 69 1.23 1.68 -5.98
CA LYS A 69 1.39 2.68 -4.92
C LYS A 69 1.27 2.13 -3.49
N SER A 70 0.89 0.87 -3.31
CA SER A 70 0.67 0.27 -1.98
C SER A 70 1.88 0.33 -1.06
N LEU A 71 3.10 0.18 -1.59
CA LEU A 71 4.33 0.26 -0.82
C LEU A 71 4.65 1.68 -0.36
N SER A 72 4.49 2.64 -1.24
CA SER A 72 4.69 4.05 -0.90
C SER A 72 3.73 4.48 0.21
N ILE A 73 2.46 4.03 0.15
CA ILE A 73 1.48 4.28 1.22
C ILE A 73 1.93 3.62 2.52
N TYR A 74 2.38 2.37 2.47
CA TYR A 74 2.91 1.63 3.61
C TYR A 74 4.04 2.40 4.32
N GLU A 75 5.00 2.92 3.55
CA GLU A 75 6.13 3.70 4.06
C GLU A 75 5.70 5.06 4.63
N HIS A 76 4.83 5.79 3.94
CA HIS A 76 4.36 7.10 4.39
C HIS A 76 3.52 7.03 5.66
N LEU A 77 2.71 5.99 5.80
CA LEU A 77 1.95 5.74 7.02
C LEU A 77 2.79 5.12 8.14
N GLN A 78 4.08 4.88 7.89
CA GLN A 78 5.02 4.30 8.85
C GLN A 78 4.51 3.00 9.50
N LEU A 79 3.83 2.18 8.70
CA LEU A 79 3.23 0.93 9.18
C LEU A 79 4.29 -0.11 9.62
N ASP A 80 5.53 0.07 9.19
CA ASP A 80 6.71 -0.68 9.65
C ASP A 80 7.03 -0.48 11.13
N LYS A 81 6.62 0.66 11.70
CA LYS A 81 6.83 1.00 13.11
C LYS A 81 5.72 0.50 14.03
N LEU A 82 4.60 0.09 13.46
CA LEU A 82 3.46 -0.42 14.21
C LEU A 82 3.59 -1.94 14.40
N ASP A 83 3.35 -2.41 15.62
CA ASP A 83 3.29 -3.85 15.91
C ASP A 83 1.91 -4.41 15.54
N CYS A 84 1.63 -4.48 14.25
CA CYS A 84 0.36 -4.93 13.70
C CYS A 84 0.54 -5.85 12.50
N THR A 85 -0.47 -6.66 12.22
CA THR A 85 -0.50 -7.52 11.03
C THR A 85 -0.87 -6.69 9.81
N VAL A 86 -0.01 -6.70 8.77
CA VAL A 86 -0.27 -5.99 7.51
C VAL A 86 -0.21 -6.98 6.35
N ALA A 87 -1.24 -6.94 5.50
CA ALA A 87 -1.27 -7.70 4.26
C ALA A 87 -1.42 -6.75 3.06
N ILE A 88 -0.50 -6.87 2.10
CA ILE A 88 -0.50 -6.08 0.87
C ILE A 88 -0.85 -6.98 -0.31
N ILE A 89 -1.91 -6.65 -1.03
CA ILE A 89 -2.34 -7.35 -2.23
C ILE A 89 -2.11 -6.43 -3.43
N LYS A 90 -1.13 -6.77 -4.25
CA LYS A 90 -0.81 -5.98 -5.45
C LYS A 90 -1.50 -6.52 -6.69
N ASN A 91 -1.89 -5.62 -7.58
CA ASN A 91 -2.48 -5.96 -8.88
C ASN A 91 -3.75 -6.82 -8.77
N ALA A 92 -4.58 -6.62 -7.75
CA ALA A 92 -5.89 -7.21 -7.67
C ALA A 92 -6.76 -6.75 -8.86
N ARG A 93 -7.60 -7.65 -9.38
CA ARG A 93 -8.52 -7.30 -10.47
C ARG A 93 -9.59 -6.33 -9.97
N SER A 94 -9.82 -5.26 -10.71
CA SER A 94 -10.85 -4.26 -10.42
C SER A 94 -11.69 -4.01 -11.66
N GLY A 95 -13.02 -4.00 -11.51
CA GLY A 95 -13.92 -3.67 -12.61
C GLY A 95 -13.83 -2.21 -13.04
N LYS A 96 -13.52 -1.27 -12.11
CA LYS A 96 -13.42 0.17 -12.40
C LYS A 96 -12.03 0.59 -12.87
N MET A 97 -10.97 0.03 -12.29
CA MET A 97 -9.58 0.47 -12.50
C MET A 97 -8.73 -0.54 -13.27
N GLY A 98 -9.31 -1.68 -13.71
CA GLY A 98 -8.58 -2.79 -14.30
C GLY A 98 -7.71 -3.52 -13.28
N LYS A 99 -6.75 -2.83 -12.67
CA LYS A 99 -5.91 -3.33 -11.58
C LYS A 99 -5.89 -2.33 -10.44
N LYS A 100 -5.95 -2.82 -9.21
CA LYS A 100 -5.83 -2.02 -7.99
C LYS A 100 -4.94 -2.75 -6.98
N ASP A 101 -4.39 -2.01 -6.05
CA ASP A 101 -3.77 -2.58 -4.86
C ASP A 101 -4.74 -2.49 -3.67
N ILE A 102 -4.59 -3.39 -2.71
CA ILE A 102 -5.38 -3.42 -1.48
C ILE A 102 -4.41 -3.59 -0.33
N LEU A 103 -4.59 -2.83 0.73
CA LEU A 103 -3.80 -2.92 1.94
C LEU A 103 -4.73 -3.18 3.12
N LYS A 104 -4.48 -4.27 3.86
CA LYS A 104 -5.23 -4.68 5.03
C LYS A 104 -4.35 -4.53 6.26
N VAL A 105 -4.86 -3.91 7.29
CA VAL A 105 -4.13 -3.67 8.54
C VAL A 105 -5.00 -4.03 9.74
N GLU A 106 -4.48 -4.87 10.61
CA GLU A 106 -5.11 -5.25 11.87
C GLU A 106 -4.57 -4.38 12.99
N CYS A 107 -5.07 -3.15 13.08
CA CYS A 107 -4.82 -2.23 14.18
C CYS A 107 -5.96 -1.23 14.32
N ASP A 108 -5.95 -0.45 15.41
CA ASP A 108 -6.92 0.62 15.61
C ASP A 108 -6.79 1.70 14.53
N ILE A 109 -7.91 2.11 13.95
CA ILE A 109 -7.98 3.16 12.93
C ILE A 109 -7.42 4.50 13.43
N ASN A 110 -7.48 4.74 14.74
CA ASN A 110 -6.95 5.96 15.35
C ASN A 110 -5.43 6.08 15.27
N MET A 111 -4.73 5.00 14.96
CA MET A 111 -3.29 5.00 14.69
C MET A 111 -2.95 5.44 13.27
N LEU A 112 -3.96 5.57 12.41
CA LEU A 112 -3.78 5.95 11.01
C LEU A 112 -3.96 7.45 10.83
N ASP A 113 -2.96 8.11 10.23
CA ASP A 113 -3.08 9.51 9.81
C ASP A 113 -3.84 9.58 8.46
N LEU A 114 -5.14 9.86 8.56
CA LEU A 114 -6.03 9.96 7.40
C LEU A 114 -5.70 11.17 6.53
N ASP A 115 -5.14 12.25 7.09
CA ASP A 115 -4.74 13.43 6.35
C ASP A 115 -3.54 13.14 5.45
N VAL A 116 -2.56 12.39 5.98
CA VAL A 116 -1.42 11.91 5.18
C VAL A 116 -1.90 11.00 4.06
N LEU A 117 -2.81 10.08 4.35
CA LEU A 117 -3.36 9.17 3.35
C LEU A 117 -4.12 9.94 2.25
N ALA A 118 -4.96 10.89 2.63
CA ALA A 118 -5.72 11.71 1.71
C ALA A 118 -4.83 12.60 0.82
N PHE A 119 -3.71 13.06 1.36
CA PHE A 119 -2.71 13.80 0.59
C PHE A 119 -2.02 12.93 -0.46
N ILE A 120 -1.75 11.64 -0.15
CA ILE A 120 -1.08 10.72 -1.09
C ILE A 120 -2.03 10.30 -2.21
N ASP A 121 -3.27 9.95 -1.87
CA ASP A 121 -4.31 9.59 -2.83
C ASP A 121 -5.69 9.65 -2.16
N HIS A 122 -6.44 10.71 -2.44
CA HIS A 122 -7.79 10.91 -1.89
C HIS A 122 -8.85 9.96 -2.51
N ASN A 123 -8.52 9.23 -3.58
CA ASN A 123 -9.44 8.25 -4.19
C ASN A 123 -9.50 6.92 -3.45
N ILE A 124 -8.63 6.74 -2.45
CA ILE A 124 -8.61 5.55 -1.62
C ILE A 124 -9.85 5.53 -0.72
N THR A 125 -10.47 4.36 -0.63
CA THR A 125 -11.58 4.13 0.29
C THR A 125 -11.07 3.39 1.52
N VAL A 126 -11.32 3.94 2.71
CA VAL A 126 -10.99 3.33 3.99
C VAL A 126 -12.21 2.59 4.54
N ASN A 127 -12.15 1.27 4.57
CA ASN A 127 -13.19 0.45 5.19
C ASN A 127 -12.74 0.07 6.60
N VAL A 128 -13.46 0.50 7.61
CA VAL A 128 -13.24 0.14 9.02
C VAL A 128 -13.96 -1.15 9.33
N ILE A 129 -13.23 -2.13 9.87
CA ILE A 129 -13.75 -3.45 10.19
C ILE A 129 -13.77 -3.63 11.70
N LYS A 130 -14.89 -4.10 12.25
CA LYS A 130 -15.04 -4.56 13.63
C LYS A 130 -15.84 -5.85 13.63
N ASN A 131 -15.41 -6.82 14.42
CA ASN A 131 -16.04 -8.15 14.52
C ASN A 131 -16.17 -8.85 13.13
N GLY A 132 -15.20 -8.63 12.23
CA GLY A 132 -15.19 -9.23 10.90
C GLY A 132 -16.18 -8.62 9.90
N GLU A 133 -16.88 -7.52 10.27
CA GLU A 133 -17.83 -6.79 9.41
C GLU A 133 -17.38 -5.36 9.17
N ILE A 134 -17.74 -4.82 8.00
CA ILE A 134 -17.46 -3.41 7.67
C ILE A 134 -18.48 -2.56 8.42
N VAL A 135 -18.00 -1.81 9.42
CA VAL A 135 -18.83 -0.92 10.23
C VAL A 135 -18.94 0.45 9.61
N GLU A 136 -17.87 0.92 8.99
CA GLU A 136 -17.81 2.26 8.42
C GLU A 136 -17.00 2.27 7.13
N LYS A 137 -17.44 3.09 6.18
CA LYS A 137 -16.74 3.35 4.94
C LYS A 137 -16.42 4.84 4.87
N LYS A 138 -15.14 5.19 4.99
CA LYS A 138 -14.67 6.58 4.95
C LYS A 138 -14.15 6.91 3.56
N GLU A 139 -14.66 7.99 3.01
CA GLU A 139 -14.08 8.64 1.84
C GLU A 139 -13.10 9.71 2.33
N LEU A 140 -11.97 9.81 1.65
CA LEU A 140 -10.92 10.76 2.03
C LEU A 140 -11.17 12.11 1.37
N VAL A 141 -10.93 13.17 2.12
CA VAL A 141 -11.01 14.56 1.62
C VAL A 141 -9.63 15.19 1.72
N LEU A 142 -9.22 15.92 0.69
CA LEU A 142 -7.93 16.61 0.68
C LEU A 142 -7.79 17.51 1.90
N PRO A 143 -6.75 17.34 2.72
CA PRO A 143 -6.54 18.15 3.91
C PRO A 143 -6.22 19.60 3.53
N LYS A 144 -6.80 20.54 4.23
CA LYS A 144 -6.53 21.97 4.00
C LYS A 144 -5.08 22.35 4.31
N GLN A 145 -4.44 21.61 5.20
CA GLN A 145 -3.07 21.84 5.62
C GLN A 145 -2.41 20.51 5.98
N ILE A 146 -1.15 20.35 5.58
CA ILE A 146 -0.31 19.21 5.96
C ILE A 146 0.95 19.72 6.68
N LYS A 147 1.42 18.96 7.68
CA LYS A 147 2.55 19.34 8.53
C LYS A 147 3.57 18.21 8.59
N ASN A 148 4.80 18.50 8.21
CA ASN A 148 5.94 17.54 8.21
C ASN A 148 5.78 16.30 7.32
N VAL A 149 4.80 16.29 6.42
CA VAL A 149 4.61 15.20 5.43
C VAL A 149 5.59 15.35 4.28
N ILE A 150 5.78 16.59 3.84
CA ILE A 150 6.70 16.95 2.76
C ILE A 150 7.64 18.07 3.20
N LYS A 151 8.85 18.08 2.64
CA LYS A 151 9.85 19.12 2.90
C LYS A 151 9.80 20.19 1.82
N CYS A 152 9.98 21.46 2.23
CA CYS A 152 10.12 22.55 1.28
C CYS A 152 11.43 22.39 0.49
N ARG A 153 11.34 22.52 -0.84
CA ARG A 153 12.50 22.41 -1.74
C ARG A 153 13.25 23.74 -1.92
N ASN A 154 12.68 24.86 -1.52
CA ASN A 154 13.31 26.16 -1.62
C ASN A 154 14.42 26.29 -0.58
N PRO A 155 15.70 26.39 -0.98
CA PRO A 155 16.84 26.49 -0.05
C PRO A 155 16.83 27.78 0.75
N ARG A 156 16.10 28.82 0.30
CA ARG A 156 15.97 30.12 0.99
C ARG A 156 14.76 30.15 1.91
N CYS A 157 14.01 29.06 2.02
CA CYS A 157 12.88 28.98 2.94
C CYS A 157 13.39 28.91 4.38
N ILE A 158 12.73 29.62 5.29
CA ILE A 158 13.08 29.59 6.71
C ILE A 158 13.07 28.16 7.27
N THR A 159 12.16 27.30 6.80
CA THR A 159 12.08 25.89 7.22
C THR A 159 13.23 25.02 6.69
N SER A 160 13.96 25.52 5.68
CA SER A 160 15.15 24.84 5.15
C SER A 160 16.41 25.32 5.88
N ILE A 161 16.37 26.50 6.50
CA ILE A 161 17.49 27.12 7.21
C ILE A 161 17.45 26.74 8.70
N GLU A 162 16.28 26.85 9.33
CA GLU A 162 16.08 26.57 10.75
C GLU A 162 15.57 25.13 10.98
N GLN A 163 16.40 24.33 11.66
CA GLN A 163 16.13 22.91 11.94
C GLN A 163 15.08 22.79 13.06
N GLY A 164 14.16 23.28 13.29
CA GLY A 164 13.14 23.12 14.36
C GLY A 164 11.76 23.55 13.90
N LEU A 165 11.71 24.26 12.77
CA LEU A 165 10.47 24.72 12.22
C LEU A 165 9.75 23.62 11.42
N PRO A 166 8.47 23.39 11.68
CA PRO A 166 7.72 22.40 10.90
C PRO A 166 7.54 22.86 9.46
N HIS A 167 7.70 21.94 8.52
CA HIS A 167 7.30 22.16 7.15
C HIS A 167 5.78 22.13 7.05
N VAL A 168 5.17 23.25 6.75
CA VAL A 168 3.72 23.39 6.65
C VAL A 168 3.34 23.78 5.24
N PHE A 169 2.44 23.01 4.63
CA PHE A 169 1.90 23.29 3.31
C PHE A 169 0.39 23.44 3.38
N VAL A 170 -0.14 24.39 2.64
CA VAL A 170 -1.56 24.73 2.60
C VAL A 170 -2.10 24.45 1.23
N LEU A 171 -3.30 23.85 1.15
CA LEU A 171 -4.01 23.60 -0.09
C LEU A 171 -4.39 24.93 -0.74
N SER A 172 -3.83 25.22 -1.90
CA SER A 172 -4.04 26.44 -2.66
C SER A 172 -5.07 26.28 -3.77
N ASP A 173 -5.12 25.11 -4.39
CA ASP A 173 -6.10 24.79 -5.45
C ASP A 173 -6.52 23.33 -5.28
N GLU A 174 -7.76 23.15 -4.85
CA GLU A 174 -8.34 21.82 -4.59
C GLU A 174 -8.52 21.01 -5.88
N LYS A 175 -8.90 21.67 -7.00
CA LYS A 175 -9.14 21.00 -8.29
C LYS A 175 -7.86 20.47 -8.91
N LYS A 176 -6.73 21.15 -8.67
CA LYS A 176 -5.41 20.79 -9.19
C LYS A 176 -4.54 20.11 -8.13
N GLU A 177 -5.06 19.90 -6.91
CA GLU A 177 -4.34 19.30 -5.79
C GLU A 177 -3.01 20.00 -5.49
N ILE A 178 -3.00 21.35 -5.59
CA ILE A 178 -1.79 22.13 -5.44
C ILE A 178 -1.64 22.59 -3.99
N TYR A 179 -0.54 22.17 -3.38
CA TYR A 179 -0.12 22.64 -2.08
C TYR A 179 1.02 23.65 -2.21
N ARG A 180 1.00 24.68 -1.34
CA ARG A 180 2.07 25.69 -1.27
C ARG A 180 2.65 25.74 0.14
N CYS A 181 3.95 25.95 0.21
CA CYS A 181 4.63 26.20 1.48
C CYS A 181 4.05 27.44 2.15
N LYS A 182 3.66 27.33 3.42
CA LYS A 182 3.08 28.44 4.21
C LYS A 182 4.04 29.63 4.36
N TYR A 183 5.36 29.39 4.27
CA TYR A 183 6.38 30.41 4.56
C TYR A 183 6.94 31.09 3.31
N CYS A 184 7.13 30.36 2.24
CA CYS A 184 7.76 30.91 1.01
C CYS A 184 6.90 30.74 -0.24
N GLU A 185 5.69 30.20 -0.10
CA GLU A 185 4.71 29.97 -1.18
C GLU A 185 5.19 29.03 -2.31
N GLU A 186 6.35 28.39 -2.15
CA GLU A 186 6.85 27.41 -3.11
C GLU A 186 5.82 26.33 -3.34
N LYS A 187 5.55 26.07 -4.62
CA LYS A 187 4.57 25.08 -5.05
C LYS A 187 5.12 23.68 -4.90
N TYR A 188 4.37 22.80 -4.24
CA TYR A 188 4.59 21.37 -4.30
C TYR A 188 3.76 20.77 -5.43
N SER A 189 4.41 20.01 -6.31
CA SER A 189 3.75 19.14 -7.29
C SER A 189 4.16 17.70 -7.03
N SER A 190 3.20 16.80 -7.01
CA SER A 190 3.42 15.35 -6.83
C SER A 190 4.06 14.67 -8.04
N GLU A 191 4.29 15.43 -9.11
CA GLU A 191 4.95 14.94 -10.32
C GLU A 191 6.46 15.01 -10.14
N ASN A 192 7.03 13.91 -9.62
CA ASN A 192 8.40 13.44 -9.89
C ASN A 192 8.51 11.97 -9.52
#